data_f825def0d3beab466d336474d0c1aaad
#
_entry.id   f825def0d3beab466d336474d0c1aaad
#
_cell.length_a   1.000
_cell.length_b   1.000
_cell.length_c   1.000
_cell.angle_alpha   90.00
_cell.angle_beta   90.00
_cell.angle_gamma   90.00
#
_symmetry.space_group_name_H-M   'P 1'
#
loop_
_entity.id
_entity.type
_entity.pdbx_description
1 polymer ?
#
loop_
_entity_poly.entity_id
_entity_poly.type
_entity_poly.pdbx_seq_one_letter_code
_entity_poly.pdbx_strand_id
1 'polypeptide(L)'
;MKHSRIMGAEAFGTFLLMMGGPGTAILVPAFDGKVLMVSLAFGLSLLVAAYSVGPVSGCHINPAVTIGLAISKKIDKAMIPYYIVSQLIGAALGGAAILGIASGIKDGFSVSTANFAVNGYDALSPNGYNYMSMMLVEIILTAVLVYVVLATTSPKFSQGFGGLTAGMTLALIHMISIPIDNTSVNPARSFGVAIFAGGDAVTHLWAFFVFPIIGAVIGSILYRSINE
;
A
#
# COMPACT_ATOMS: atom_id res chain seq x y z
N MET A 1 24.44 -6.99 0.18
CA MET A 1 23.75 -7.10 -1.13
C MET A 1 23.94 -5.78 -1.88
N LYS A 2 24.08 -5.82 -3.22
CA LYS A 2 24.14 -4.57 -4.00
C LYS A 2 22.81 -3.84 -3.87
N HIS A 3 22.80 -2.54 -3.62
CA HIS A 3 21.60 -1.70 -3.50
C HIS A 3 20.65 -1.90 -4.69
N SER A 4 21.18 -2.09 -5.90
CA SER A 4 20.39 -2.34 -7.12
C SER A 4 19.46 -3.57 -7.04
N ARG A 5 19.83 -4.63 -6.31
CA ARG A 5 18.97 -5.81 -6.13
C ARG A 5 17.79 -5.50 -5.22
N ILE A 6 18.05 -4.77 -4.12
CA ILE A 6 16.99 -4.31 -3.21
C ILE A 6 16.03 -3.38 -3.96
N MET A 7 16.58 -2.41 -4.69
CA MET A 7 15.78 -1.49 -5.50
C MET A 7 14.91 -2.21 -6.53
N GLY A 8 15.47 -3.17 -7.26
CA GLY A 8 14.71 -3.97 -8.23
C GLY A 8 13.60 -4.79 -7.57
N ALA A 9 13.88 -5.40 -6.41
CA ALA A 9 12.91 -6.18 -5.66
C ALA A 9 11.75 -5.30 -5.13
N GLU A 10 12.05 -4.13 -4.57
CA GLU A 10 11.03 -3.19 -4.09
C GLU A 10 10.18 -2.61 -5.23
N ALA A 11 10.81 -2.22 -6.36
CA ALA A 11 10.09 -1.75 -7.53
C ALA A 11 9.16 -2.82 -8.10
N PHE A 12 9.66 -4.06 -8.27
CA PHE A 12 8.84 -5.17 -8.77
C PHE A 12 7.73 -5.56 -7.79
N GLY A 13 8.02 -5.64 -6.49
CA GLY A 13 7.02 -5.96 -5.48
C GLY A 13 5.91 -4.89 -5.40
N THR A 14 6.29 -3.60 -5.50
CA THR A 14 5.29 -2.51 -5.53
C THR A 14 4.49 -2.51 -6.83
N PHE A 15 5.12 -2.77 -7.98
CA PHE A 15 4.42 -3.01 -9.24
C PHE A 15 3.38 -4.13 -9.11
N LEU A 16 3.76 -5.26 -8.51
CA LEU A 16 2.86 -6.40 -8.28
C LEU A 16 1.68 -6.02 -7.38
N LEU A 17 1.94 -5.26 -6.30
CA LEU A 17 0.88 -4.73 -5.44
C LEU A 17 -0.11 -3.85 -6.22
N MET A 18 0.39 -2.97 -7.08
CA MET A 18 -0.44 -2.11 -7.92
C MET A 18 -1.28 -2.93 -8.90
N MET A 19 -0.69 -3.92 -9.57
CA MET A 19 -1.42 -4.77 -10.51
C MET A 19 -2.53 -5.57 -9.82
N GLY A 20 -2.27 -6.12 -8.64
CA GLY A 20 -3.26 -6.89 -7.93
C GLY A 20 -4.36 -6.03 -7.29
N GLY A 21 -4.00 -5.06 -6.46
CA GLY A 21 -4.95 -4.22 -5.73
C GLY A 21 -5.68 -3.21 -6.63
N PRO A 22 -5.04 -2.10 -7.00
CA PRO A 22 -5.65 -1.11 -7.88
C PRO A 22 -6.07 -1.68 -9.23
N GLY A 23 -5.29 -2.61 -9.81
CA GLY A 23 -5.65 -3.26 -11.07
C GLY A 23 -6.98 -4.00 -10.98
N THR A 24 -7.22 -4.77 -9.91
CA THR A 24 -8.52 -5.42 -9.67
C THR A 24 -9.63 -4.39 -9.50
N ALA A 25 -9.37 -3.30 -8.75
CA ALA A 25 -10.35 -2.26 -8.53
C ALA A 25 -10.78 -1.55 -9.83
N ILE A 26 -9.86 -1.36 -10.77
CA ILE A 26 -10.09 -0.63 -12.02
C ILE A 26 -10.64 -1.54 -13.13
N LEU A 27 -10.04 -2.72 -13.32
CA LEU A 27 -10.31 -3.58 -14.47
C LEU A 27 -11.52 -4.49 -14.29
N VAL A 28 -11.94 -4.76 -13.06
CA VAL A 28 -13.13 -5.59 -12.81
C VAL A 28 -14.37 -4.70 -12.68
N PRO A 29 -15.47 -5.01 -13.39
CA PRO A 29 -16.73 -4.29 -13.28
C PRO A 29 -17.27 -4.24 -11.86
N ALA A 30 -18.15 -3.28 -11.55
CA ALA A 30 -18.82 -3.21 -10.26
C ALA A 30 -19.82 -4.38 -10.09
N PHE A 31 -19.83 -4.98 -8.90
CA PHE A 31 -20.77 -6.04 -8.50
C PHE A 31 -20.84 -6.11 -6.97
N ASP A 32 -21.89 -6.75 -6.45
CA ASP A 32 -22.02 -7.00 -5.03
C ASP A 32 -20.88 -7.91 -4.55
N GLY A 33 -20.07 -7.43 -3.57
CA GLY A 33 -18.88 -8.13 -3.10
C GLY A 33 -17.55 -7.64 -3.71
N LYS A 34 -17.55 -6.64 -4.60
CA LYS A 34 -16.31 -6.08 -5.18
C LYS A 34 -15.32 -5.61 -4.11
N VAL A 35 -15.81 -5.02 -3.01
CA VAL A 35 -14.95 -4.59 -1.89
C VAL A 35 -14.18 -5.77 -1.32
N LEU A 36 -14.83 -6.90 -1.07
CA LEU A 36 -14.17 -8.12 -0.57
C LEU A 36 -13.11 -8.62 -1.56
N MET A 37 -13.46 -8.66 -2.85
CA MET A 37 -12.53 -9.12 -3.89
C MET A 37 -11.29 -8.24 -3.98
N VAL A 38 -11.46 -6.91 -4.01
CA VAL A 38 -10.35 -5.95 -4.07
C VAL A 38 -9.50 -6.05 -2.80
N SER A 39 -10.12 -6.20 -1.62
CA SER A 39 -9.41 -6.37 -0.36
C SER A 39 -8.53 -7.62 -0.36
N LEU A 40 -9.07 -8.75 -0.82
CA LEU A 40 -8.31 -9.98 -0.99
C LEU A 40 -7.19 -9.83 -2.02
N ALA A 41 -7.43 -9.12 -3.13
CA ALA A 41 -6.42 -8.88 -4.16
C ALA A 41 -5.22 -8.09 -3.61
N PHE A 42 -5.44 -7.06 -2.78
CA PHE A 42 -4.36 -6.36 -2.07
C PHE A 42 -3.58 -7.29 -1.14
N GLY A 43 -4.30 -8.06 -0.32
CA GLY A 43 -3.66 -8.99 0.61
C GLY A 43 -2.86 -10.09 -0.09
N LEU A 44 -3.41 -10.71 -1.13
CA LEU A 44 -2.75 -11.73 -1.93
C LEU A 44 -1.54 -11.16 -2.68
N SER A 45 -1.61 -9.92 -3.17
CA SER A 45 -0.48 -9.27 -3.82
C SER A 45 0.69 -9.08 -2.86
N LEU A 46 0.43 -8.59 -1.64
CA LEU A 46 1.46 -8.50 -0.60
C LEU A 46 2.00 -9.88 -0.22
N LEU A 47 1.14 -10.88 -0.06
CA LEU A 47 1.54 -12.25 0.25
C LEU A 47 2.49 -12.79 -0.82
N VAL A 48 2.10 -12.72 -2.10
CA VAL A 48 2.93 -13.18 -3.22
C VAL A 48 4.24 -12.41 -3.31
N ALA A 49 4.21 -11.08 -3.14
CA ALA A 49 5.41 -10.25 -3.10
C ALA A 49 6.32 -10.65 -1.93
N ALA A 50 5.77 -10.88 -0.73
CA ALA A 50 6.55 -11.25 0.44
C ALA A 50 7.33 -12.55 0.25
N TYR A 51 6.74 -13.55 -0.39
CA TYR A 51 7.43 -14.81 -0.66
C TYR A 51 8.36 -14.74 -1.88
N SER A 52 8.12 -13.87 -2.86
CA SER A 52 8.94 -13.77 -4.07
C SER A 52 10.13 -12.82 -3.91
N VAL A 53 9.93 -11.61 -3.40
CA VAL A 53 11.00 -10.60 -3.26
C VAL A 53 11.45 -10.37 -1.82
N GLY A 54 10.71 -10.86 -0.84
CA GLY A 54 11.08 -10.76 0.58
C GLY A 54 12.47 -11.28 0.91
N PRO A 55 12.91 -12.44 0.37
CA PRO A 55 14.28 -12.93 0.58
C PRO A 55 15.37 -11.97 0.06
N VAL A 56 15.03 -11.01 -0.81
CA VAL A 56 15.97 -10.06 -1.40
C VAL A 56 15.96 -8.72 -0.66
N SER A 57 14.76 -8.14 -0.42
CA SER A 57 14.62 -6.78 0.13
C SER A 57 13.96 -6.71 1.50
N GLY A 58 13.33 -7.78 1.95
CA GLY A 58 12.39 -7.75 3.07
C GLY A 58 10.95 -7.42 2.64
N CYS A 59 10.72 -7.08 1.37
CA CYS A 59 9.40 -6.78 0.78
C CYS A 59 8.65 -5.71 1.57
N HIS A 60 9.23 -4.51 1.66
CA HIS A 60 8.51 -3.40 2.30
C HIS A 60 7.38 -2.89 1.42
N ILE A 61 7.66 -2.64 0.14
CA ILE A 61 6.75 -2.18 -0.93
C ILE A 61 5.80 -1.05 -0.52
N ASN A 62 6.22 -0.30 0.52
CA ASN A 62 5.43 0.73 1.19
C ASN A 62 6.37 1.69 1.93
N PRO A 63 6.36 3.01 1.63
CA PRO A 63 7.18 3.98 2.34
C PRO A 63 6.90 4.04 3.85
N ALA A 64 5.65 3.91 4.29
CA ALA A 64 5.30 3.94 5.71
C ALA A 64 5.88 2.70 6.45
N VAL A 65 5.78 1.51 5.87
CA VAL A 65 6.42 0.29 6.38
C VAL A 65 7.94 0.45 6.44
N THR A 66 8.56 1.01 5.41
CA THR A 66 10.00 1.26 5.37
C THR A 66 10.44 2.17 6.52
N ILE A 67 9.71 3.25 6.77
CA ILE A 67 9.99 4.17 7.89
C ILE A 67 9.81 3.45 9.24
N GLY A 68 8.74 2.67 9.41
CA GLY A 68 8.48 1.90 10.62
C GLY A 68 9.61 0.91 10.94
N LEU A 69 10.07 0.17 9.95
CA LEU A 69 11.19 -0.77 10.08
C LEU A 69 12.51 -0.04 10.41
N ALA A 70 12.74 1.15 9.85
CA ALA A 70 13.92 1.96 10.17
C ALA A 70 13.88 2.51 11.61
N ILE A 71 12.72 2.94 12.11
CA ILE A 71 12.51 3.38 13.49
C ILE A 71 12.82 2.22 14.47
N SER A 72 12.37 1.01 14.13
CA SER A 72 12.61 -0.21 14.92
C SER A 72 13.99 -0.85 14.63
N LYS A 73 14.90 -0.13 13.97
CA LYS A 73 16.28 -0.56 13.67
C LYS A 73 16.36 -1.89 12.91
N LYS A 74 15.34 -2.24 12.14
CA LYS A 74 15.33 -3.46 11.30
C LYS A 74 16.05 -3.25 9.97
N ILE A 75 16.22 -2.00 9.54
CA ILE A 75 17.03 -1.59 8.39
C ILE A 75 17.89 -0.38 8.73
N ASP A 76 18.98 -0.21 8.00
CA ASP A 76 19.80 1.00 8.08
C ASP A 76 19.03 2.20 7.51
N LYS A 77 19.05 3.31 8.25
CA LYS A 77 18.40 4.57 7.83
C LYS A 77 18.93 5.09 6.48
N ALA A 78 20.18 4.82 6.16
CA ALA A 78 20.77 5.18 4.87
C ALA A 78 20.10 4.47 3.68
N MET A 79 19.38 3.37 3.92
CA MET A 79 18.65 2.63 2.90
C MET A 79 17.28 3.22 2.58
N ILE A 80 16.70 4.05 3.46
CA ILE A 80 15.35 4.60 3.30
C ILE A 80 15.13 5.23 1.90
N PRO A 81 16.01 6.13 1.39
CA PRO A 81 15.79 6.73 0.08
C PRO A 81 15.73 5.70 -1.06
N TYR A 82 16.57 4.66 -1.00
CA TYR A 82 16.60 3.61 -2.03
C TYR A 82 15.30 2.82 -2.08
N TYR A 83 14.75 2.48 -0.90
CA TYR A 83 13.46 1.81 -0.80
C TYR A 83 12.33 2.70 -1.34
N ILE A 84 12.21 3.93 -0.84
CA ILE A 84 11.10 4.82 -1.21
C ILE A 84 11.11 5.15 -2.70
N VAL A 85 12.27 5.51 -3.27
CA VAL A 85 12.38 5.81 -4.70
C VAL A 85 11.98 4.60 -5.55
N SER A 86 12.44 3.40 -5.18
CA SER A 86 12.09 2.16 -5.90
C SER A 86 10.60 1.85 -5.83
N GLN A 87 10.00 2.04 -4.66
CA GLN A 87 8.57 1.85 -4.43
C GLN A 87 7.74 2.82 -5.29
N LEU A 88 8.13 4.11 -5.34
CA LEU A 88 7.45 5.10 -6.19
C LEU A 88 7.57 4.76 -7.68
N ILE A 89 8.75 4.31 -8.12
CA ILE A 89 8.96 3.85 -9.52
C ILE A 89 8.06 2.64 -9.82
N GLY A 90 8.05 1.64 -8.93
CA GLY A 90 7.20 0.46 -9.08
C GLY A 90 5.72 0.79 -9.13
N ALA A 91 5.29 1.74 -8.29
CA ALA A 91 3.90 2.21 -8.26
C ALA A 91 3.52 2.94 -9.55
N ALA A 92 4.38 3.85 -10.04
CA ALA A 92 4.15 4.54 -11.30
C ALA A 92 4.09 3.58 -12.50
N LEU A 93 5.00 2.59 -12.56
CA LEU A 93 4.98 1.56 -13.60
C LEU A 93 3.71 0.70 -13.52
N GLY A 94 3.25 0.36 -12.31
CA GLY A 94 1.99 -0.36 -12.10
C GLY A 94 0.78 0.43 -12.57
N GLY A 95 0.69 1.71 -12.19
CA GLY A 95 -0.37 2.61 -12.66
C GLY A 95 -0.39 2.77 -14.18
N ALA A 96 0.80 2.95 -14.80
CA ALA A 96 0.93 3.03 -16.26
C ALA A 96 0.49 1.73 -16.96
N ALA A 97 0.87 0.56 -16.41
CA ALA A 97 0.47 -0.72 -16.97
C ALA A 97 -1.06 -0.93 -16.88
N ILE A 98 -1.66 -0.59 -15.73
CA ILE A 98 -3.12 -0.65 -15.56
C ILE A 98 -3.83 0.26 -16.56
N LEU A 99 -3.34 1.50 -16.72
CA LEU A 99 -3.90 2.45 -17.69
C LEU A 99 -3.78 1.91 -19.12
N GLY A 100 -2.61 1.37 -19.49
CA GLY A 100 -2.41 0.76 -20.80
C GLY A 100 -3.38 -0.40 -21.07
N ILE A 101 -3.61 -1.27 -20.09
CA ILE A 101 -4.57 -2.37 -20.20
C ILE A 101 -6.01 -1.84 -20.28
N ALA A 102 -6.40 -0.90 -19.40
CA ALA A 102 -7.74 -0.33 -19.37
C ALA A 102 -8.09 0.39 -20.68
N SER A 103 -7.11 1.04 -21.31
CA SER A 103 -7.29 1.74 -22.60
C SER A 103 -7.66 0.82 -23.74
N GLY A 104 -7.48 -0.50 -23.61
CA GLY A 104 -7.88 -1.50 -24.60
C GLY A 104 -9.38 -1.84 -24.60
N ILE A 105 -10.20 -1.27 -23.71
CA ILE A 105 -11.65 -1.49 -23.73
C ILE A 105 -12.28 -0.90 -24.99
N LYS A 106 -13.28 -1.58 -25.56
CA LYS A 106 -13.88 -1.29 -26.87
C LYS A 106 -14.30 0.19 -27.07
N ASP A 107 -14.85 0.80 -26.01
CA ASP A 107 -15.36 2.17 -26.09
C ASP A 107 -14.37 3.22 -25.53
N GLY A 108 -13.12 2.79 -25.28
CA GLY A 108 -12.07 3.61 -24.69
C GLY A 108 -12.19 3.75 -23.16
N PHE A 109 -11.09 4.15 -22.52
CA PHE A 109 -11.01 4.40 -21.09
C PHE A 109 -10.54 5.83 -20.83
N SER A 110 -11.40 6.66 -20.27
CA SER A 110 -11.06 8.00 -19.83
C SER A 110 -10.77 7.99 -18.33
N VAL A 111 -9.53 8.26 -17.96
CA VAL A 111 -9.10 8.29 -16.54
C VAL A 111 -9.78 9.44 -15.81
N SER A 112 -10.27 9.15 -14.62
CA SER A 112 -10.81 10.15 -13.69
C SER A 112 -10.58 9.75 -12.23
N THR A 113 -10.80 10.67 -11.32
CA THR A 113 -10.76 10.39 -9.88
C THR A 113 -11.82 9.37 -9.45
N ALA A 114 -12.92 9.24 -10.19
CA ALA A 114 -13.99 8.31 -9.88
C ALA A 114 -13.69 6.85 -10.28
N ASN A 115 -12.79 6.62 -11.25
CA ASN A 115 -12.59 5.28 -11.82
C ASN A 115 -11.16 4.73 -11.74
N PHE A 116 -10.19 5.51 -11.22
CA PHE A 116 -8.78 5.08 -11.18
C PHE A 116 -8.30 4.71 -9.78
N ALA A 117 -9.17 4.21 -8.93
CA ALA A 117 -8.87 3.70 -7.59
C ALA A 117 -8.10 4.68 -6.70
N VAL A 118 -8.34 5.99 -6.86
CA VAL A 118 -7.68 7.03 -6.07
C VAL A 118 -8.11 6.98 -4.61
N ASN A 119 -7.23 7.44 -3.74
CA ASN A 119 -7.57 7.67 -2.35
C ASN A 119 -8.11 9.10 -2.17
N GLY A 120 -9.06 9.28 -1.27
CA GLY A 120 -9.62 10.58 -1.02
C GLY A 120 -10.55 10.66 0.17
N TYR A 121 -10.97 11.86 0.49
CA TYR A 121 -11.91 12.19 1.55
C TYR A 121 -12.93 13.22 1.02
N ASP A 122 -13.96 13.50 1.77
CA ASP A 122 -15.05 14.37 1.35
C ASP A 122 -15.61 13.92 -0.02
N ALA A 123 -15.52 14.74 -1.06
CA ALA A 123 -16.04 14.44 -2.39
C ALA A 123 -15.36 13.25 -3.09
N LEU A 124 -14.14 12.89 -2.70
CA LEU A 124 -13.42 11.72 -3.22
C LEU A 124 -13.56 10.46 -2.37
N SER A 125 -14.25 10.53 -1.23
CA SER A 125 -14.56 9.35 -0.43
C SER A 125 -15.60 8.48 -1.13
N PRO A 126 -15.42 7.14 -1.23
CA PRO A 126 -16.41 6.26 -1.83
C PRO A 126 -17.82 6.37 -1.22
N ASN A 127 -17.90 6.56 0.10
CA ASN A 127 -19.19 6.71 0.82
C ASN A 127 -19.35 8.08 1.51
N GLY A 128 -18.62 9.11 1.08
CA GLY A 128 -18.77 10.47 1.59
C GLY A 128 -18.22 10.73 2.99
N TYR A 129 -17.25 9.95 3.44
CA TYR A 129 -16.58 10.20 4.72
C TYR A 129 -15.69 11.43 4.64
N ASN A 130 -15.67 12.20 5.72
CA ASN A 130 -14.94 13.45 5.80
C ASN A 130 -13.43 13.23 6.07
N TYR A 131 -12.68 14.33 5.97
CA TYR A 131 -11.24 14.38 6.25
C TYR A 131 -10.84 13.75 7.59
N MET A 132 -11.59 13.99 8.68
CA MET A 132 -11.27 13.45 10.01
C MET A 132 -11.36 11.92 10.03
N SER A 133 -12.35 11.34 9.38
CA SER A 133 -12.52 9.89 9.27
C SER A 133 -11.37 9.26 8.49
N MET A 134 -10.97 9.86 7.37
CA MET A 134 -9.81 9.44 6.59
C MET A 134 -8.52 9.53 7.42
N MET A 135 -8.27 10.65 8.09
CA MET A 135 -7.09 10.83 8.94
C MET A 135 -7.00 9.73 10.02
N LEU A 136 -8.09 9.47 10.72
CA LEU A 136 -8.12 8.46 11.79
C LEU A 136 -7.88 7.05 11.23
N VAL A 137 -8.55 6.67 10.15
CA VAL A 137 -8.42 5.34 9.59
C VAL A 137 -7.03 5.08 9.04
N GLU A 138 -6.43 6.05 8.35
CA GLU A 138 -5.06 5.94 7.83
C GLU A 138 -4.01 5.81 8.93
N ILE A 139 -4.13 6.60 10.01
CA ILE A 139 -3.22 6.51 11.17
C ILE A 139 -3.38 5.15 11.86
N ILE A 140 -4.60 4.77 12.21
CA ILE A 140 -4.86 3.56 13.00
C ILE A 140 -4.49 2.30 12.22
N LEU A 141 -4.94 2.19 10.97
CA LEU A 141 -4.73 0.97 10.20
C LEU A 141 -3.29 0.84 9.69
N THR A 142 -2.59 1.95 9.45
CA THR A 142 -1.15 1.88 9.17
C THR A 142 -0.36 1.49 10.44
N ALA A 143 -0.77 1.97 11.62
CA ALA A 143 -0.15 1.54 12.88
C ALA A 143 -0.32 0.02 13.09
N VAL A 144 -1.50 -0.52 12.83
CA VAL A 144 -1.76 -1.97 12.87
C VAL A 144 -0.89 -2.71 11.85
N LEU A 145 -0.85 -2.25 10.60
CA LEU A 145 -0.03 -2.89 9.55
C LEU A 145 1.44 -2.95 9.95
N VAL A 146 2.01 -1.82 10.38
CA VAL A 146 3.43 -1.73 10.73
C VAL A 146 3.74 -2.54 11.98
N TYR A 147 2.87 -2.53 12.99
CA TYR A 147 3.01 -3.39 14.17
C TYR A 147 3.09 -4.87 13.77
N VAL A 148 2.16 -5.34 12.93
CA VAL A 148 2.12 -6.74 12.48
C VAL A 148 3.34 -7.08 11.64
N VAL A 149 3.74 -6.23 10.69
CA VAL A 149 4.96 -6.44 9.90
C VAL A 149 6.18 -6.55 10.80
N LEU A 150 6.34 -5.68 11.80
CA LEU A 150 7.43 -5.77 12.78
C LEU A 150 7.37 -7.07 13.58
N ALA A 151 6.18 -7.49 14.00
CA ALA A 151 6.00 -8.76 14.71
C ALA A 151 6.48 -9.95 13.87
N THR A 152 6.22 -9.95 12.55
CA THR A 152 6.70 -11.01 11.65
C THR A 152 8.22 -11.08 11.52
N THR A 153 8.94 -10.01 11.87
CA THR A 153 10.41 -9.97 11.88
C THR A 153 11.02 -10.49 13.18
N SER A 154 10.20 -10.81 14.19
CA SER A 154 10.67 -11.32 15.48
C SER A 154 11.17 -12.76 15.35
N PRO A 155 12.29 -13.13 16.00
CA PRO A 155 12.74 -14.53 16.08
C PRO A 155 11.72 -15.47 16.75
N LYS A 156 10.80 -14.91 17.55
CA LYS A 156 9.72 -15.67 18.22
C LYS A 156 8.52 -15.92 17.30
N PHE A 157 8.46 -15.28 16.14
CA PHE A 157 7.36 -15.46 15.19
C PHE A 157 7.49 -16.80 14.45
N SER A 158 6.36 -17.42 14.13
CA SER A 158 6.33 -18.70 13.41
C SER A 158 6.99 -18.57 12.04
N GLN A 159 8.07 -19.31 11.82
CA GLN A 159 8.83 -19.25 10.57
C GLN A 159 7.95 -19.64 9.36
N GLY A 160 8.13 -18.92 8.26
CA GLY A 160 7.38 -19.16 7.02
C GLY A 160 6.00 -18.49 6.95
N PHE A 161 5.44 -18.00 8.07
CA PHE A 161 4.09 -17.40 8.08
C PHE A 161 4.07 -15.88 7.96
N GLY A 162 5.22 -15.21 7.95
CA GLY A 162 5.29 -13.75 7.93
C GLY A 162 4.56 -13.11 6.74
N GLY A 163 4.79 -13.61 5.53
CA GLY A 163 4.12 -13.12 4.33
C GLY A 163 2.61 -13.35 4.34
N LEU A 164 2.16 -14.52 4.82
CA LEU A 164 0.74 -14.81 4.99
C LEU A 164 0.09 -13.85 5.98
N THR A 165 0.71 -13.65 7.15
CA THR A 165 0.18 -12.76 8.19
C THR A 165 0.12 -11.32 7.70
N ALA A 166 1.16 -10.80 7.06
CA ALA A 166 1.17 -9.45 6.52
C ALA A 166 0.11 -9.27 5.42
N GLY A 167 0.00 -10.24 4.50
CA GLY A 167 -1.00 -10.22 3.44
C GLY A 167 -2.43 -10.24 3.95
N MET A 168 -2.75 -11.13 4.89
CA MET A 168 -4.09 -11.20 5.50
C MET A 168 -4.41 -9.94 6.30
N THR A 169 -3.43 -9.34 6.97
CA THR A 169 -3.60 -8.05 7.65
C THR A 169 -3.96 -6.95 6.65
N LEU A 170 -3.27 -6.90 5.50
CA LEU A 170 -3.57 -5.91 4.48
C LEU A 170 -4.99 -6.12 3.89
N ALA A 171 -5.40 -7.38 3.68
CA ALA A 171 -6.76 -7.69 3.24
C ALA A 171 -7.80 -7.21 4.26
N LEU A 172 -7.60 -7.51 5.55
CA LEU A 172 -8.48 -7.04 6.63
C LEU A 172 -8.59 -5.51 6.67
N ILE A 173 -7.48 -4.80 6.56
CA ILE A 173 -7.43 -3.34 6.50
C ILE A 173 -8.29 -2.81 5.34
N HIS A 174 -8.14 -3.39 4.15
CA HIS A 174 -8.90 -2.98 2.97
C HIS A 174 -10.41 -3.27 3.11
N MET A 175 -10.80 -4.38 3.75
CA MET A 175 -12.21 -4.66 4.05
C MET A 175 -12.85 -3.58 4.92
N ILE A 176 -12.07 -2.98 5.83
CA ILE A 176 -12.55 -1.94 6.75
C ILE A 176 -12.62 -0.58 6.03
N SER A 177 -11.57 -0.20 5.30
CA SER A 177 -11.35 1.20 4.93
C SER A 177 -11.59 1.54 3.45
N ILE A 178 -11.77 0.57 2.55
CA ILE A 178 -12.18 0.89 1.16
C ILE A 178 -13.42 1.81 1.13
N PRO A 179 -14.49 1.57 1.91
CA PRO A 179 -15.66 2.45 1.92
C PRO A 179 -15.37 3.86 2.43
N ILE A 180 -14.30 4.05 3.21
CA ILE A 180 -14.00 5.32 3.88
C ILE A 180 -13.20 6.25 2.95
N ASP A 181 -12.07 5.76 2.45
CA ASP A 181 -11.11 6.58 1.69
C ASP A 181 -10.43 5.83 0.55
N ASN A 182 -10.98 4.66 0.19
CA ASN A 182 -10.40 3.71 -0.76
C ASN A 182 -9.05 3.15 -0.33
N THR A 183 -8.77 3.14 0.95
CA THR A 183 -7.61 2.57 1.65
C THR A 183 -6.26 2.90 1.02
N SER A 184 -5.48 3.72 1.69
CA SER A 184 -4.07 3.90 1.34
C SER A 184 -3.16 2.97 2.15
N VAL A 185 -2.95 3.30 3.40
CA VAL A 185 -1.93 2.78 4.32
C VAL A 185 -0.54 2.64 3.68
N ASN A 186 -0.38 3.21 2.49
CA ASN A 186 0.81 3.09 1.64
C ASN A 186 0.96 4.31 0.72
N PRO A 187 1.88 5.23 1.01
CA PRO A 187 2.12 6.41 0.17
C PRO A 187 2.43 6.09 -1.30
N ALA A 188 3.17 5.01 -1.57
CA ALA A 188 3.50 4.63 -2.95
C ALA A 188 2.26 4.14 -3.72
N ARG A 189 1.36 3.39 -3.06
CA ARG A 189 0.08 2.97 -3.64
C ARG A 189 -0.77 4.18 -4.04
N SER A 190 -0.88 5.17 -3.18
CA SER A 190 -1.65 6.38 -3.44
C SER A 190 -1.04 7.22 -4.57
N PHE A 191 0.28 7.37 -4.54
CA PHE A 191 1.03 8.05 -5.60
C PHE A 191 0.80 7.41 -6.97
N GLY A 192 0.89 6.07 -7.06
CA GLY A 192 0.83 5.34 -8.33
C GLY A 192 -0.50 5.44 -9.07
N VAL A 193 -1.59 5.85 -8.42
CA VAL A 193 -2.88 6.12 -9.06
C VAL A 193 -3.12 7.62 -9.23
N ALA A 194 -2.74 8.44 -8.24
CA ALA A 194 -3.01 9.87 -8.24
C ALA A 194 -2.33 10.61 -9.40
N ILE A 195 -1.10 10.24 -9.77
CA ILE A 195 -0.35 10.88 -10.87
C ILE A 195 -1.01 10.69 -12.25
N PHE A 196 -1.84 9.68 -12.42
CA PHE A 196 -2.59 9.44 -13.66
C PHE A 196 -3.99 10.05 -13.62
N ALA A 197 -4.66 10.02 -12.47
CA ALA A 197 -5.99 10.59 -12.30
C ALA A 197 -5.97 12.12 -12.28
N GLY A 198 -4.87 12.74 -11.81
CA GLY A 198 -4.74 14.20 -11.75
C GLY A 198 -5.70 14.88 -10.77
N GLY A 199 -5.88 16.21 -10.94
CA GLY A 199 -6.86 16.99 -10.20
C GLY A 199 -6.79 16.80 -8.68
N ASP A 200 -7.94 16.61 -8.05
CA ASP A 200 -8.06 16.49 -6.59
C ASP A 200 -7.35 15.25 -6.02
N ALA A 201 -7.10 14.21 -6.82
CA ALA A 201 -6.29 13.09 -6.38
C ALA A 201 -4.86 13.49 -6.04
N VAL A 202 -4.29 14.43 -6.80
CA VAL A 202 -2.94 14.97 -6.54
C VAL A 202 -2.99 15.95 -5.36
N THR A 203 -4.01 16.78 -5.26
CA THR A 203 -4.14 17.74 -4.15
C THR A 203 -4.37 17.06 -2.80
N HIS A 204 -5.03 15.90 -2.77
CA HIS A 204 -5.22 15.10 -1.56
C HIS A 204 -4.02 14.22 -1.21
N LEU A 205 -3.10 13.98 -2.14
CA LEU A 205 -2.03 13.00 -2.01
C LEU A 205 -1.14 13.22 -0.78
N TRP A 206 -0.91 14.47 -0.39
CA TRP A 206 -0.10 14.78 0.80
C TRP A 206 -0.62 14.10 2.07
N ALA A 207 -1.93 13.99 2.24
CA ALA A 207 -2.55 13.35 3.40
C ALA A 207 -2.19 11.86 3.47
N PHE A 208 -2.16 11.20 2.32
CA PHE A 208 -1.80 9.78 2.18
C PHE A 208 -0.28 9.52 2.23
N PHE A 209 0.53 10.55 2.36
CA PHE A 209 1.92 10.47 2.82
C PHE A 209 2.01 10.69 4.33
N VAL A 210 1.41 11.76 4.83
CA VAL A 210 1.58 12.20 6.22
C VAL A 210 0.93 11.22 7.21
N PHE A 211 -0.34 10.88 7.04
CA PHE A 211 -1.06 10.07 8.02
C PHE A 211 -0.59 8.60 8.09
N PRO A 212 -0.30 7.90 6.99
CA PRO A 212 0.34 6.60 7.06
C PRO A 212 1.71 6.63 7.76
N ILE A 213 2.52 7.69 7.54
CA ILE A 213 3.81 7.82 8.23
C ILE A 213 3.61 8.03 9.74
N ILE A 214 2.64 8.84 10.16
CA ILE A 214 2.29 8.99 11.59
C ILE A 214 1.85 7.63 12.16
N GLY A 215 1.00 6.89 11.46
CA GLY A 215 0.60 5.54 11.83
C GLY A 215 1.80 4.59 11.96
N ALA A 216 2.75 4.65 11.03
CA ALA A 216 3.96 3.85 11.09
C ALA A 216 4.83 4.15 12.33
N VAL A 217 4.95 5.42 12.72
CA VAL A 217 5.64 5.82 13.96
C VAL A 217 4.94 5.22 15.17
N ILE A 218 3.61 5.35 15.26
CA ILE A 218 2.82 4.82 16.36
C ILE A 218 2.94 3.29 16.42
N GLY A 219 2.77 2.59 15.31
CA GLY A 219 2.91 1.13 15.23
C GLY A 219 4.30 0.63 15.66
N SER A 220 5.35 1.37 15.29
CA SER A 220 6.72 1.06 15.71
C SER A 220 6.94 1.26 17.21
N ILE A 221 6.39 2.33 17.80
CA ILE A 221 6.47 2.58 19.24
C ILE A 221 5.71 1.49 20.00
N LEU A 222 4.49 1.15 19.57
CA LEU A 222 3.69 0.09 20.18
C LEU A 222 4.41 -1.26 20.11
N TYR A 223 4.98 -1.60 18.95
CA TYR A 223 5.73 -2.85 18.80
C TYR A 223 6.89 -2.92 19.80
N ARG A 224 7.69 -1.86 19.90
CA ARG A 224 8.84 -1.82 20.82
C ARG A 224 8.41 -1.87 22.29
N SER A 225 7.34 -1.19 22.67
CA SER A 225 6.84 -1.19 24.05
C SER A 225 6.28 -2.54 24.51
N ILE A 226 5.79 -3.38 23.58
CA ILE A 226 5.19 -4.68 23.90
C ILE A 226 6.19 -5.83 23.74
N ASN A 227 7.12 -5.74 22.79
CA ASN A 227 7.97 -6.87 22.37
C ASN A 227 9.45 -6.70 22.70
N GLU A 228 9.91 -5.52 23.06
CA GLU A 228 11.28 -5.20 23.47
C GLU A 228 11.34 -4.67 24.90
#